data_2a769c63bcb1f378845275cd329c9794
#
_entry.id   2a769c63bcb1f378845275cd329c9794
#
_cell.length_a   1.000
_cell.length_b   1.000
_cell.length_c   1.000
_cell.angle_alpha   90.00
_cell.angle_beta   90.00
_cell.angle_gamma   90.00
#
_symmetry.space_group_name_H-M   'P 1'
#
loop_
_entity.id
_entity.type
_entity.pdbx_description
1 polymer ?
#
loop_
_entity_poly.entity_id
_entity_poly.type
_entity_poly.pdbx_seq_one_letter_code
_entity_poly.pdbx_strand_id
1 'polypeptide(L)'
;MRKRKYQFRMFGGLYLTTDGKTIPISSLVGRQLIALLTYLICNYKQSVSKEKIIDIFWPDSENPSNALKFAIHRLRKALGNVVGLPDVEMIVTTANGYQFNPAISVELDTEVFEKTVLEANSEENFELYRKAVDLYYGDFLEGVDIEWVLTDRGYYRSIFVQICNTLAGRYLQESKIEEAVDICERGLDADELDETLIHTYLISLLKAKRYNFAKSYFDAIKKIYKKKVGVPFESLAQGQSFSQLVARIAIEGDEQTIANTIESAMLPNSSSIAPMIVDNDVFNELCIYTMRNAERYHTKDYVVTVRIEAAREKRKRIMMQLLNILKVSLRKTDVVTRAGDSEICLLVRLSDESDVKILYSRIDSRLSESVGEANYTLTYAIKPLA
;
A
#
# COMPACT_ATOMS: atom_id res chain seq x y z
N MET A 1 -22.32 31.78 7.77
CA MET A 1 -22.61 30.44 8.38
C MET A 1 -21.40 29.55 8.17
N ARG A 2 -20.81 29.01 9.24
CA ARG A 2 -19.77 27.96 9.08
C ARG A 2 -20.45 26.72 8.46
N LYS A 3 -19.98 26.26 7.29
CA LYS A 3 -20.42 24.97 6.72
C LYS A 3 -20.09 23.88 7.75
N ARG A 4 -21.07 23.06 8.13
CA ARG A 4 -20.82 21.90 8.98
C ARG A 4 -19.85 20.98 8.25
N LYS A 5 -18.83 20.50 8.96
CA LYS A 5 -17.82 19.57 8.46
C LYS A 5 -18.20 18.18 8.92
N TYR A 6 -18.23 17.25 7.98
CA TYR A 6 -18.47 15.83 8.21
C TYR A 6 -17.17 15.08 7.99
N GLN A 7 -16.65 14.46 9.04
CA GLN A 7 -15.44 13.68 8.99
C GLN A 7 -15.81 12.20 8.97
N PHE A 8 -15.38 11.50 7.93
CA PHE A 8 -15.53 10.06 7.84
C PHE A 8 -14.18 9.41 8.13
N ARG A 9 -14.20 8.52 9.12
CA ARG A 9 -13.09 7.63 9.42
C ARG A 9 -13.41 6.25 8.87
N MET A 10 -12.55 5.73 8.00
CA MET A 10 -12.70 4.44 7.33
C MET A 10 -11.65 3.42 7.79
N PHE A 11 -10.60 3.87 8.44
CA PHE A 11 -9.63 2.98 9.09
C PHE A 11 -10.21 2.41 10.38
N GLY A 12 -10.21 1.06 10.51
CA GLY A 12 -10.81 0.33 11.63
C GLY A 12 -12.35 0.29 11.59
N GLY A 13 -12.97 0.54 10.42
CA GLY A 13 -14.42 0.57 10.21
C GLY A 13 -14.95 1.94 9.81
N LEU A 14 -16.26 2.06 9.56
CA LEU A 14 -16.87 3.32 9.12
C LEU A 14 -17.48 4.09 10.29
N TYR A 15 -16.93 5.27 10.56
CA TYR A 15 -17.41 6.21 11.58
C TYR A 15 -17.67 7.57 10.97
N LEU A 16 -18.73 8.23 11.45
CA LEU A 16 -19.04 9.61 11.11
C LEU A 16 -18.86 10.51 12.35
N THR A 17 -18.03 11.53 12.22
CA THR A 17 -17.88 12.57 13.22
C THR A 17 -18.48 13.88 12.71
N THR A 18 -19.40 14.45 13.48
CA THR A 18 -20.02 15.75 13.24
C THR A 18 -20.38 16.41 14.57
N ASP A 19 -20.21 17.72 14.66
CA ASP A 19 -20.48 18.51 15.87
C ASP A 19 -19.85 17.91 17.15
N GLY A 20 -18.65 17.32 17.03
CA GLY A 20 -17.91 16.69 18.13
C GLY A 20 -18.43 15.31 18.58
N LYS A 21 -19.41 14.74 17.89
CA LYS A 21 -19.93 13.40 18.17
C LYS A 21 -19.45 12.43 17.10
N THR A 22 -18.89 11.29 17.53
CA THR A 22 -18.49 10.19 16.65
C THR A 22 -19.47 9.03 16.76
N ILE A 23 -19.97 8.57 15.63
CA ILE A 23 -21.04 7.58 15.51
C ILE A 23 -20.54 6.43 14.63
N PRO A 24 -20.53 5.18 15.12
CA PRO A 24 -20.21 4.03 14.29
C PRO A 24 -21.37 3.73 13.34
N ILE A 25 -21.12 3.80 12.03
CA ILE A 25 -22.16 3.52 11.03
C ILE A 25 -22.58 2.05 11.05
N SER A 26 -21.69 1.15 11.50
CA SER A 26 -22.00 -0.27 11.68
C SER A 26 -23.15 -0.54 12.66
N SER A 27 -23.43 0.37 13.58
CA SER A 27 -24.58 0.26 14.48
C SER A 27 -25.91 0.60 13.82
N LEU A 28 -25.91 1.21 12.64
CA LEU A 28 -27.08 1.72 11.94
C LEU A 28 -27.53 0.86 10.77
N VAL A 29 -26.57 0.30 10.05
CA VAL A 29 -26.81 -0.45 8.81
C VAL A 29 -25.87 -1.65 8.68
N GLY A 30 -26.31 -2.66 7.93
CA GLY A 30 -25.50 -3.87 7.69
C GLY A 30 -24.34 -3.63 6.72
N ARG A 31 -23.39 -4.59 6.67
CA ARG A 31 -22.11 -4.52 5.94
C ARG A 31 -22.24 -4.09 4.47
N GLN A 32 -23.20 -4.63 3.74
CA GLN A 32 -23.41 -4.26 2.32
C GLN A 32 -23.80 -2.79 2.15
N LEU A 33 -24.61 -2.25 3.07
CA LEU A 33 -24.98 -0.83 3.05
C LEU A 33 -23.82 0.07 3.48
N ILE A 34 -22.96 -0.40 4.39
CA ILE A 34 -21.71 0.29 4.76
C ILE A 34 -20.83 0.42 3.52
N ALA A 35 -20.61 -0.68 2.80
CA ALA A 35 -19.79 -0.68 1.61
C ALA A 35 -20.36 0.21 0.49
N LEU A 36 -21.68 0.18 0.27
CA LEU A 36 -22.34 1.07 -0.68
C LEU A 36 -22.19 2.55 -0.28
N LEU A 37 -22.41 2.87 0.99
CA LEU A 37 -22.23 4.23 1.50
C LEU A 37 -20.80 4.71 1.31
N THR A 38 -19.81 3.89 1.69
CA THR A 38 -18.39 4.21 1.53
C THR A 38 -18.03 4.40 0.07
N TYR A 39 -18.54 3.55 -0.82
CA TYR A 39 -18.33 3.69 -2.26
C TYR A 39 -18.83 5.05 -2.78
N LEU A 40 -20.01 5.51 -2.33
CA LEU A 40 -20.53 6.83 -2.68
C LEU A 40 -19.72 7.96 -2.05
N ILE A 41 -19.22 7.79 -0.81
CA ILE A 41 -18.37 8.76 -0.14
C ILE A 41 -17.01 8.87 -0.82
N CYS A 42 -16.36 7.78 -1.14
CA CYS A 42 -15.08 7.79 -1.89
C CYS A 42 -15.20 8.44 -3.27
N ASN A 43 -16.40 8.39 -3.85
CA ASN A 43 -16.71 9.03 -5.13
C ASN A 43 -17.50 10.34 -4.96
N TYR A 44 -17.43 11.04 -3.83
CA TYR A 44 -18.29 12.19 -3.54
C TYR A 44 -18.17 13.35 -4.53
N LYS A 45 -17.05 13.46 -5.24
CA LYS A 45 -16.78 14.51 -6.24
C LYS A 45 -17.59 14.33 -7.54
N GLN A 46 -18.14 13.13 -7.78
CA GLN A 46 -18.84 12.79 -9.01
C GLN A 46 -20.08 11.93 -8.75
N SER A 47 -20.98 11.91 -9.75
CA SER A 47 -22.14 11.00 -9.73
C SER A 47 -21.71 9.61 -10.17
N VAL A 48 -22.19 8.59 -9.46
CA VAL A 48 -21.99 7.18 -9.82
C VAL A 48 -23.26 6.65 -10.50
N SER A 49 -23.11 6.04 -11.68
CA SER A 49 -24.25 5.52 -12.43
C SER A 49 -24.93 4.35 -11.71
N LYS A 50 -26.22 4.16 -11.96
CA LYS A 50 -26.99 3.04 -11.37
C LYS A 50 -26.44 1.71 -11.80
N GLU A 51 -26.07 1.60 -13.08
CA GLU A 51 -25.51 0.39 -13.68
C GLU A 51 -24.22 0.00 -12.95
N LYS A 52 -23.27 0.93 -12.79
CA LYS A 52 -22.00 0.67 -12.07
C LYS A 52 -22.21 0.24 -10.62
N ILE A 53 -23.17 0.84 -9.92
CA ILE A 53 -23.50 0.44 -8.54
C ILE A 53 -24.12 -0.98 -8.53
N ILE A 54 -25.02 -1.27 -9.48
CA ILE A 54 -25.66 -2.58 -9.58
C ILE A 54 -24.63 -3.67 -9.86
N ASP A 55 -23.73 -3.44 -10.80
CA ASP A 55 -22.70 -4.41 -11.19
C ASP A 55 -21.77 -4.77 -10.01
N ILE A 56 -21.48 -3.78 -9.15
CA ILE A 56 -20.62 -4.01 -7.97
C ILE A 56 -21.36 -4.71 -6.83
N PHE A 57 -22.62 -4.33 -6.56
CA PHE A 57 -23.28 -4.73 -5.33
C PHE A 57 -24.37 -5.78 -5.52
N TRP A 58 -24.92 -5.94 -6.72
CA TRP A 58 -26.00 -6.86 -7.04
C TRP A 58 -25.87 -7.52 -8.42
N PRO A 59 -24.69 -8.08 -8.79
CA PRO A 59 -24.47 -8.65 -10.13
C PRO A 59 -25.43 -9.81 -10.43
N ASP A 60 -25.78 -10.61 -9.42
CA ASP A 60 -26.59 -11.82 -9.58
C ASP A 60 -28.05 -11.64 -9.12
N SER A 61 -28.51 -10.41 -8.90
CA SER A 61 -29.86 -10.15 -8.41
C SER A 61 -30.89 -10.22 -9.54
N GLU A 62 -32.02 -10.89 -9.31
CA GLU A 62 -33.13 -10.90 -10.26
C GLU A 62 -33.79 -9.52 -10.43
N ASN A 63 -33.69 -8.65 -9.42
CA ASN A 63 -34.29 -7.31 -9.48
C ASN A 63 -33.33 -6.26 -8.87
N PRO A 64 -32.16 -6.03 -9.51
CA PRO A 64 -31.10 -5.21 -8.97
C PRO A 64 -31.50 -3.73 -8.83
N SER A 65 -32.36 -3.22 -9.74
CA SER A 65 -32.82 -1.83 -9.66
C SER A 65 -33.67 -1.55 -8.43
N ASN A 66 -34.51 -2.49 -8.00
CA ASN A 66 -35.26 -2.35 -6.76
C ASN A 66 -34.38 -2.52 -5.54
N ALA A 67 -33.46 -3.49 -5.55
CA ALA A 67 -32.48 -3.66 -4.47
C ALA A 67 -31.70 -2.36 -4.22
N LEU A 68 -31.19 -1.72 -5.28
CA LEU A 68 -30.51 -0.43 -5.20
C LEU A 68 -31.40 0.67 -4.61
N LYS A 69 -32.64 0.82 -5.10
CA LYS A 69 -33.58 1.83 -4.59
C LYS A 69 -33.86 1.65 -3.09
N PHE A 70 -34.08 0.41 -2.65
CA PHE A 70 -34.27 0.10 -1.23
C PHE A 70 -33.03 0.38 -0.40
N ALA A 71 -31.86 0.04 -0.92
CA ALA A 71 -30.59 0.30 -0.26
C ALA A 71 -30.36 1.80 -0.04
N ILE A 72 -30.55 2.62 -1.06
CA ILE A 72 -30.45 4.08 -0.98
C ILE A 72 -31.49 4.66 -0.01
N HIS A 73 -32.73 4.20 -0.06
CA HIS A 73 -33.76 4.63 0.89
C HIS A 73 -33.36 4.33 2.34
N ARG A 74 -32.89 3.12 2.60
CA ARG A 74 -32.42 2.73 3.94
C ARG A 74 -31.24 3.57 4.42
N LEU A 75 -30.27 3.84 3.54
CA LEU A 75 -29.13 4.71 3.88
C LEU A 75 -29.58 6.13 4.20
N ARG A 76 -30.43 6.73 3.40
CA ARG A 76 -30.99 8.08 3.67
C ARG A 76 -31.70 8.14 5.01
N LYS A 77 -32.55 7.15 5.30
CA LYS A 77 -33.25 7.06 6.57
C LYS A 77 -32.30 6.90 7.76
N ALA A 78 -31.32 6.01 7.64
CA ALA A 78 -30.34 5.78 8.70
C ALA A 78 -29.50 7.04 9.00
N LEU A 79 -28.98 7.69 7.96
CA LEU A 79 -28.18 8.91 8.09
C LEU A 79 -29.02 10.09 8.60
N GLY A 80 -30.23 10.28 8.12
CA GLY A 80 -31.12 11.34 8.57
C GLY A 80 -31.49 11.23 10.05
N ASN A 81 -31.69 10.02 10.56
CA ASN A 81 -32.01 9.80 11.98
C ASN A 81 -30.84 10.11 12.93
N VAL A 82 -29.61 9.88 12.46
CA VAL A 82 -28.41 10.00 13.30
C VAL A 82 -27.91 11.42 13.39
N VAL A 83 -27.97 12.14 12.29
CA VAL A 83 -27.30 13.44 12.21
C VAL A 83 -28.17 14.56 12.78
N GLY A 84 -29.41 14.26 13.14
CA GLY A 84 -30.35 15.29 13.66
C GLY A 84 -30.53 16.46 12.68
N LEU A 85 -30.35 16.17 11.38
CA LEU A 85 -30.42 17.10 10.27
C LEU A 85 -31.61 16.71 9.40
N PRO A 86 -32.84 17.05 9.76
CA PRO A 86 -34.00 16.72 8.97
C PRO A 86 -33.96 17.27 7.53
N ASP A 87 -33.11 18.30 7.30
CA ASP A 87 -33.11 19.07 6.05
C ASP A 87 -31.92 18.82 5.13
N VAL A 88 -30.97 17.92 5.49
CA VAL A 88 -29.80 17.65 4.63
C VAL A 88 -29.79 16.21 4.12
N GLU A 89 -30.18 16.03 2.86
CA GLU A 89 -30.07 14.75 2.18
C GLU A 89 -28.60 14.47 1.86
N MET A 90 -27.97 13.47 2.54
CA MET A 90 -26.57 13.14 2.34
C MET A 90 -26.29 12.44 1.02
N ILE A 91 -27.27 11.73 0.46
CA ILE A 91 -27.17 11.05 -0.84
C ILE A 91 -28.24 11.64 -1.76
N VAL A 92 -27.84 12.30 -2.82
CA VAL A 92 -28.74 12.90 -3.79
C VAL A 92 -28.91 12.00 -5.02
N THR A 93 -30.11 12.07 -5.65
CA THR A 93 -30.35 11.43 -6.93
C THR A 93 -29.94 12.37 -8.05
N THR A 94 -29.19 11.88 -9.01
CA THR A 94 -28.79 12.60 -10.21
C THR A 94 -29.57 12.06 -11.42
N ALA A 95 -29.39 12.65 -12.60
CA ALA A 95 -30.04 12.18 -13.83
C ALA A 95 -29.78 10.68 -14.10
N ASN A 96 -28.55 10.23 -13.89
CA ASN A 96 -28.10 8.89 -14.26
C ASN A 96 -27.75 7.99 -13.08
N GLY A 97 -27.78 8.49 -11.82
CA GLY A 97 -27.33 7.69 -10.69
C GLY A 97 -27.53 8.33 -9.34
N TYR A 98 -26.54 8.14 -8.48
CA TYR A 98 -26.50 8.67 -7.12
C TYR A 98 -25.17 9.33 -6.85
N GLN A 99 -25.18 10.34 -6.00
CA GLN A 99 -23.98 11.05 -5.57
C GLN A 99 -24.07 11.35 -4.07
N PHE A 100 -22.94 11.31 -3.36
CA PHE A 100 -22.86 11.92 -2.05
C PHE A 100 -23.02 13.44 -2.23
N ASN A 101 -23.86 14.08 -1.43
CA ASN A 101 -24.31 15.46 -1.68
C ASN A 101 -23.12 16.44 -1.77
N PRO A 102 -22.87 17.06 -2.93
CA PRO A 102 -21.71 17.95 -3.14
C PRO A 102 -21.80 19.26 -2.33
N ALA A 103 -22.97 19.60 -1.76
CA ALA A 103 -23.13 20.74 -0.87
C ALA A 103 -22.56 20.49 0.52
N ILE A 104 -22.26 19.24 0.88
CA ILE A 104 -21.72 18.83 2.18
C ILE A 104 -20.19 18.92 2.12
N SER A 105 -19.59 19.51 3.16
CA SER A 105 -18.13 19.50 3.32
C SER A 105 -17.70 18.18 3.95
N VAL A 106 -17.01 17.35 3.19
CA VAL A 106 -16.51 16.03 3.59
C VAL A 106 -15.00 16.07 3.83
N GLU A 107 -14.54 15.38 4.85
CA GLU A 107 -13.13 15.06 5.07
C GLU A 107 -13.01 13.56 5.31
N LEU A 108 -12.13 12.92 4.57
CA LEU A 108 -11.88 11.48 4.65
C LEU A 108 -10.51 11.26 5.30
N ASP A 109 -10.45 10.37 6.29
CA ASP A 109 -9.17 9.98 6.91
C ASP A 109 -8.21 9.35 5.88
N THR A 110 -8.74 8.63 4.92
CA THR A 110 -7.96 8.05 3.81
C THR A 110 -7.33 9.12 2.91
N GLU A 111 -8.06 10.19 2.54
CA GLU A 111 -7.49 11.31 1.76
C GLU A 111 -6.43 12.07 2.58
N VAL A 112 -6.68 12.26 3.88
CA VAL A 112 -5.70 12.89 4.79
C VAL A 112 -4.46 12.03 4.93
N PHE A 113 -4.62 10.71 5.09
CA PHE A 113 -3.52 9.75 5.15
C PHE A 113 -2.67 9.80 3.88
N GLU A 114 -3.28 9.62 2.70
CA GLU A 114 -2.58 9.64 1.41
C GLU A 114 -1.81 10.95 1.19
N LYS A 115 -2.45 12.08 1.49
CA LYS A 115 -1.82 13.40 1.38
C LYS A 115 -0.63 13.52 2.33
N THR A 116 -0.79 13.09 3.59
CA THR A 116 0.28 13.14 4.60
C THR A 116 1.47 12.26 4.19
N VAL A 117 1.21 11.07 3.64
CA VAL A 117 2.25 10.17 3.13
C VAL A 117 2.96 10.78 1.92
N LEU A 118 2.22 11.39 1.00
CA LEU A 118 2.80 12.04 -0.17
C LEU A 118 3.72 13.21 0.23
N GLU A 119 3.28 14.03 1.18
CA GLU A 119 4.08 15.12 1.74
C GLU A 119 5.31 14.57 2.48
N ALA A 120 5.14 13.53 3.31
CA ALA A 120 6.25 12.88 4.01
C ALA A 120 7.31 12.35 3.03
N ASN A 121 6.88 11.70 1.94
CA ASN A 121 7.78 11.18 0.92
C ASN A 121 8.53 12.29 0.16
N SER A 122 7.86 13.41 -0.13
CA SER A 122 8.46 14.51 -0.90
C SER A 122 9.46 15.31 -0.09
N GLU A 123 9.26 15.43 1.21
CA GLU A 123 10.07 16.24 2.13
C GLU A 123 11.05 15.39 2.96
N GLU A 124 11.01 14.06 2.83
CA GLU A 124 11.71 13.10 3.72
C GLU A 124 11.42 13.39 5.20
N ASN A 125 10.18 13.77 5.52
CA ASN A 125 9.79 14.30 6.81
C ASN A 125 9.25 13.17 7.72
N PHE A 126 10.05 12.76 8.69
CA PHE A 126 9.71 11.67 9.61
C PHE A 126 8.56 11.99 10.57
N GLU A 127 8.35 13.26 10.90
CA GLU A 127 7.19 13.68 11.71
C GLU A 127 5.88 13.51 10.94
N LEU A 128 5.90 13.69 9.61
CA LEU A 128 4.73 13.41 8.76
C LEU A 128 4.48 11.91 8.66
N TYR A 129 5.51 11.09 8.56
CA TYR A 129 5.32 9.63 8.63
C TYR A 129 4.69 9.21 9.97
N ARG A 130 5.14 9.78 11.09
CA ARG A 130 4.52 9.50 12.41
C ARG A 130 3.05 9.89 12.42
N LYS A 131 2.70 11.07 11.91
CA LYS A 131 1.30 11.50 11.76
C LYS A 131 0.49 10.54 10.89
N ALA A 132 1.07 10.06 9.77
CA ALA A 132 0.39 9.08 8.93
C ALA A 132 0.14 7.76 9.67
N VAL A 133 1.12 7.27 10.45
CA VAL A 133 0.93 6.09 11.30
C VAL A 133 -0.21 6.30 12.30
N ASP A 134 -0.33 7.49 12.88
CA ASP A 134 -1.39 7.78 13.86
C ASP A 134 -2.79 7.95 13.24
N LEU A 135 -2.88 8.13 11.91
CA LEU A 135 -4.16 8.12 11.18
C LEU A 135 -4.67 6.70 10.88
N TYR A 136 -3.80 5.69 10.88
CA TYR A 136 -4.16 4.31 10.57
C TYR A 136 -4.59 3.57 11.84
N TYR A 137 -5.88 3.59 12.16
CA TYR A 137 -6.45 2.95 13.35
C TYR A 137 -6.73 1.45 13.18
N GLY A 138 -6.55 0.90 12.00
CA GLY A 138 -6.82 -0.47 11.63
C GLY A 138 -7.13 -0.57 10.13
N ASP A 139 -7.47 -1.75 9.67
CA ASP A 139 -7.73 -2.00 8.27
C ASP A 139 -8.87 -1.13 7.70
N PHE A 140 -8.72 -0.76 6.44
CA PHE A 140 -9.78 -0.06 5.70
C PHE A 140 -11.06 -0.89 5.72
N LEU A 141 -12.16 -0.29 6.24
CA LEU A 141 -13.48 -0.91 6.41
C LEU A 141 -13.40 -2.31 7.02
N GLU A 142 -12.75 -2.44 8.16
CA GLU A 142 -12.61 -3.71 8.87
C GLU A 142 -13.97 -4.41 9.03
N GLY A 143 -14.00 -5.72 8.73
CA GLY A 143 -15.20 -6.55 8.80
C GLY A 143 -16.16 -6.42 7.60
N VAL A 144 -15.78 -5.71 6.54
CA VAL A 144 -16.51 -5.65 5.26
C VAL A 144 -15.70 -6.37 4.18
N ASP A 145 -16.16 -7.55 3.74
CA ASP A 145 -15.45 -8.41 2.80
C ASP A 145 -16.16 -8.40 1.44
N ILE A 146 -15.98 -7.31 0.70
CA ILE A 146 -16.44 -7.11 -0.67
C ILE A 146 -15.21 -6.82 -1.52
N GLU A 147 -15.16 -7.33 -2.73
CA GLU A 147 -13.98 -7.35 -3.60
C GLU A 147 -13.24 -6.01 -3.68
N TRP A 148 -13.93 -4.91 -4.00
CA TRP A 148 -13.29 -3.60 -4.08
C TRP A 148 -12.73 -3.11 -2.73
N VAL A 149 -13.41 -3.45 -1.60
CA VAL A 149 -12.93 -3.12 -0.25
C VAL A 149 -11.67 -3.89 0.09
N LEU A 150 -11.59 -5.17 -0.29
CA LEU A 150 -10.40 -5.99 -0.05
C LEU A 150 -9.19 -5.44 -0.81
N THR A 151 -9.39 -4.98 -2.04
CA THR A 151 -8.33 -4.35 -2.85
C THR A 151 -7.81 -3.06 -2.20
N ASP A 152 -8.72 -2.15 -1.82
CA ASP A 152 -8.33 -0.89 -1.18
C ASP A 152 -7.71 -1.12 0.20
N ARG A 153 -8.19 -2.13 0.95
CA ARG A 153 -7.60 -2.56 2.23
C ARG A 153 -6.15 -3.01 2.05
N GLY A 154 -5.88 -3.86 1.07
CA GLY A 154 -4.52 -4.30 0.74
C GLY A 154 -3.60 -3.12 0.40
N TYR A 155 -4.10 -2.17 -0.38
CA TYR A 155 -3.37 -0.95 -0.73
C TYR A 155 -2.98 -0.12 0.51
N TYR A 156 -3.94 0.24 1.36
CA TYR A 156 -3.66 1.06 2.55
C TYR A 156 -2.76 0.33 3.54
N ARG A 157 -2.97 -0.97 3.71
CA ARG A 157 -2.12 -1.82 4.54
C ARG A 157 -0.67 -1.81 4.05
N SER A 158 -0.43 -1.98 2.75
CA SER A 158 0.92 -1.99 2.18
C SER A 158 1.65 -0.66 2.38
N ILE A 159 0.96 0.48 2.19
CA ILE A 159 1.52 1.81 2.49
C ILE A 159 1.86 1.93 3.97
N PHE A 160 0.94 1.52 4.85
CA PHE A 160 1.14 1.59 6.29
C PHE A 160 2.34 0.78 6.75
N VAL A 161 2.47 -0.47 6.30
CA VAL A 161 3.62 -1.34 6.59
C VAL A 161 4.92 -0.72 6.10
N GLN A 162 4.94 -0.15 4.89
CA GLN A 162 6.10 0.54 4.36
C GLN A 162 6.53 1.74 5.21
N ILE A 163 5.58 2.53 5.69
CA ILE A 163 5.85 3.66 6.59
C ILE A 163 6.42 3.16 7.92
N CYS A 164 5.83 2.10 8.48
CA CYS A 164 6.33 1.49 9.71
C CYS A 164 7.77 0.99 9.55
N ASN A 165 8.10 0.34 8.43
CA ASN A 165 9.47 -0.05 8.10
C ASN A 165 10.42 1.15 8.08
N THR A 166 10.04 2.23 7.40
CA THR A 166 10.84 3.45 7.28
C THR A 166 11.09 4.09 8.65
N LEU A 167 10.04 4.24 9.46
CA LEU A 167 10.12 4.85 10.79
C LEU A 167 10.92 3.99 11.77
N ALA A 168 10.66 2.68 11.81
CA ALA A 168 11.36 1.77 12.72
C ALA A 168 12.87 1.78 12.45
N GLY A 169 13.26 1.75 11.17
CA GLY A 169 14.68 1.89 10.78
C GLY A 169 15.27 3.21 11.23
N ARG A 170 14.56 4.31 11.03
CA ARG A 170 15.02 5.63 11.47
C ARG A 170 15.18 5.73 12.98
N TYR A 171 14.21 5.23 13.74
CA TYR A 171 14.29 5.22 15.21
C TYR A 171 15.46 4.38 15.73
N LEU A 172 15.75 3.24 15.09
CA LEU A 172 16.94 2.46 15.43
C LEU A 172 18.25 3.24 15.17
N GLN A 173 18.33 3.97 14.06
CA GLN A 173 19.50 4.83 13.75
C GLN A 173 19.67 5.96 14.76
N GLU A 174 18.57 6.51 15.26
CA GLU A 174 18.55 7.56 16.29
C GLU A 174 18.65 7.02 17.72
N SER A 175 18.87 5.70 17.89
CA SER A 175 18.89 5.01 19.20
C SER A 175 17.61 5.18 20.02
N LYS A 176 16.48 5.48 19.37
CA LYS A 176 15.13 5.53 19.93
C LYS A 176 14.52 4.13 19.93
N ILE A 177 15.01 3.27 20.82
CA ILE A 177 14.72 1.83 20.75
C ILE A 177 13.27 1.50 21.07
N GLU A 178 12.68 2.16 22.06
CA GLU A 178 11.27 1.90 22.46
C GLU A 178 10.29 2.37 21.39
N GLU A 179 10.58 3.49 20.74
CA GLU A 179 9.79 3.99 19.60
C GLU A 179 9.91 3.03 18.40
N ALA A 180 11.07 2.45 18.17
CA ALA A 180 11.24 1.44 17.13
C ALA A 180 10.42 0.18 17.44
N VAL A 181 10.40 -0.26 18.71
CA VAL A 181 9.55 -1.38 19.16
C VAL A 181 8.08 -1.08 18.90
N ASP A 182 7.57 0.08 19.35
CA ASP A 182 6.16 0.49 19.16
C ASP A 182 5.74 0.48 17.68
N ILE A 183 6.57 1.05 16.81
CA ILE A 183 6.28 1.10 15.38
C ILE A 183 6.31 -0.29 14.73
N CYS A 184 7.27 -1.15 15.12
CA CYS A 184 7.30 -2.52 14.64
C CYS A 184 6.04 -3.31 15.06
N GLU A 185 5.62 -3.18 16.32
CA GLU A 185 4.40 -3.84 16.80
C GLU A 185 3.18 -3.41 15.99
N ARG A 186 2.99 -2.10 15.78
CA ARG A 186 1.88 -1.58 14.96
C ARG A 186 1.91 -2.08 13.52
N GLY A 187 3.09 -2.14 12.90
CA GLY A 187 3.24 -2.64 11.53
C GLY A 187 2.97 -4.15 11.45
N LEU A 188 3.45 -4.92 12.43
CA LEU A 188 3.23 -6.37 12.51
C LEU A 188 1.78 -6.75 12.87
N ASP A 189 1.03 -5.88 13.55
CA ASP A 189 -0.41 -6.04 13.73
C ASP A 189 -1.17 -5.96 12.40
N ALA A 190 -0.67 -5.14 11.46
CA ALA A 190 -1.26 -5.03 10.12
C ALA A 190 -0.78 -6.16 9.19
N ASP A 191 0.51 -6.50 9.24
CA ASP A 191 1.10 -7.62 8.49
C ASP A 191 2.11 -8.39 9.35
N GLU A 192 1.64 -9.46 9.97
CA GLU A 192 2.43 -10.32 10.86
C GLU A 192 3.58 -11.07 10.17
N LEU A 193 3.60 -11.08 8.82
CA LEU A 193 4.59 -11.82 8.02
C LEU A 193 5.57 -10.90 7.28
N ASP A 194 5.50 -9.58 7.46
CA ASP A 194 6.49 -8.69 6.87
C ASP A 194 7.88 -8.97 7.45
N GLU A 195 8.75 -9.54 6.62
CA GLU A 195 10.08 -10.01 7.04
C GLU A 195 10.96 -8.87 7.54
N THR A 196 10.84 -7.68 6.96
CA THR A 196 11.63 -6.51 7.34
C THR A 196 11.25 -6.02 8.73
N LEU A 197 9.94 -5.94 9.01
CA LEU A 197 9.45 -5.57 10.34
C LEU A 197 9.80 -6.62 11.39
N ILE A 198 9.62 -7.92 11.08
CA ILE A 198 10.02 -9.01 11.98
C ILE A 198 11.49 -8.87 12.38
N HIS A 199 12.35 -8.60 11.40
CA HIS A 199 13.77 -8.42 11.64
C HIS A 199 14.06 -7.19 12.49
N THR A 200 13.54 -6.05 12.09
CA THR A 200 13.72 -4.78 12.79
C THR A 200 13.22 -4.88 14.22
N TYR A 201 12.10 -5.58 14.43
CA TYR A 201 11.54 -5.84 15.76
C TYR A 201 12.47 -6.69 16.63
N LEU A 202 13.00 -7.79 16.07
CA LEU A 202 13.96 -8.63 16.78
C LEU A 202 15.21 -7.84 17.20
N ILE A 203 15.78 -7.03 16.31
CA ILE A 203 16.91 -6.16 16.62
C ILE A 203 16.54 -5.16 17.73
N SER A 204 15.37 -4.52 17.62
CA SER A 204 14.88 -3.56 18.62
C SER A 204 14.75 -4.21 19.99
N LEU A 205 14.15 -5.41 20.07
CA LEU A 205 14.01 -6.17 21.32
C LEU A 205 15.38 -6.54 21.93
N LEU A 206 16.34 -6.96 21.10
CA LEU A 206 17.68 -7.31 21.57
C LEU A 206 18.43 -6.07 22.09
N LYS A 207 18.33 -4.92 21.41
CA LYS A 207 18.87 -3.65 21.88
C LYS A 207 18.20 -3.15 23.17
N ALA A 208 16.87 -3.36 23.29
CA ALA A 208 16.12 -3.12 24.52
C ALA A 208 16.46 -4.09 25.66
N LYS A 209 17.40 -5.03 25.43
CA LYS A 209 17.80 -6.11 26.37
C LYS A 209 16.65 -7.06 26.76
N ARG A 210 15.60 -7.16 25.92
CA ARG A 210 14.43 -8.05 26.09
C ARG A 210 14.71 -9.44 25.51
N TYR A 211 15.86 -10.05 25.86
CA TYR A 211 16.38 -11.27 25.21
C TYR A 211 15.42 -12.47 25.24
N ASN A 212 14.78 -12.74 26.39
CA ASN A 212 13.86 -13.85 26.53
C ASN A 212 12.61 -13.68 25.65
N PHE A 213 12.11 -12.47 25.55
CA PHE A 213 10.97 -12.15 24.72
C PHE A 213 11.33 -12.26 23.24
N ALA A 214 12.46 -11.71 22.82
CA ALA A 214 12.96 -11.81 21.44
C ALA A 214 13.12 -13.28 21.01
N LYS A 215 13.64 -14.15 21.91
CA LYS A 215 13.77 -15.59 21.64
C LYS A 215 12.41 -16.27 21.47
N SER A 216 11.48 -16.01 22.38
CA SER A 216 10.13 -16.58 22.33
C SER A 216 9.37 -16.15 21.09
N TYR A 217 9.48 -14.85 20.71
CA TYR A 217 8.89 -14.32 19.49
C TYR A 217 9.49 -14.97 18.24
N PHE A 218 10.82 -15.08 18.17
CA PHE A 218 11.50 -15.73 17.05
C PHE A 218 11.04 -17.19 16.86
N ASP A 219 10.95 -17.95 17.96
CA ASP A 219 10.50 -19.34 17.90
C ASP A 219 9.02 -19.48 17.50
N ALA A 220 8.18 -18.52 17.88
CA ALA A 220 6.78 -18.45 17.49
C ALA A 220 6.63 -18.10 16.00
N ILE A 221 7.29 -17.03 15.54
CA ILE A 221 7.18 -16.57 14.16
C ILE A 221 7.69 -17.60 13.15
N LYS A 222 8.76 -18.34 13.46
CA LYS A 222 9.22 -19.46 12.63
C LYS A 222 8.16 -20.50 12.36
N LYS A 223 7.35 -20.82 13.37
CA LYS A 223 6.26 -21.81 13.25
C LYS A 223 5.12 -21.26 12.40
N ILE A 224 4.74 -19.98 12.65
CA ILE A 224 3.65 -19.31 11.95
C ILE A 224 4.03 -19.16 10.47
N TYR A 225 5.22 -18.66 10.18
CA TYR A 225 5.72 -18.43 8.84
C TYR A 225 5.76 -19.73 8.03
N LYS A 226 6.35 -20.80 8.59
CA LYS A 226 6.36 -22.12 7.95
C LYS A 226 4.95 -22.64 7.66
N LYS A 227 3.99 -22.42 8.57
CA LYS A 227 2.60 -22.85 8.41
C LYS A 227 1.86 -22.06 7.33
N LYS A 228 2.07 -20.74 7.24
CA LYS A 228 1.31 -19.84 6.33
C LYS A 228 1.96 -19.68 4.96
N VAL A 229 3.28 -19.61 4.91
CA VAL A 229 4.05 -19.40 3.68
C VAL A 229 4.56 -20.71 3.07
N GLY A 230 4.65 -21.79 3.86
CA GLY A 230 5.08 -23.11 3.40
C GLY A 230 6.59 -23.32 3.34
N VAL A 231 7.39 -22.26 3.53
CA VAL A 231 8.85 -22.32 3.59
C VAL A 231 9.36 -21.95 4.99
N PRO A 232 10.54 -22.41 5.40
CA PRO A 232 11.12 -21.98 6.67
C PRO A 232 11.34 -20.47 6.67
N PHE A 233 11.03 -19.81 7.79
CA PHE A 233 11.50 -18.46 8.02
C PHE A 233 13.01 -18.50 8.17
N GLU A 234 13.70 -18.18 7.09
CA GLU A 234 15.13 -17.96 7.11
C GLU A 234 15.33 -16.48 7.42
N SER A 235 15.39 -16.20 8.73
CA SER A 235 15.67 -14.85 9.18
C SER A 235 16.89 -14.34 8.43
N LEU A 236 16.63 -13.35 7.51
CA LEU A 236 17.60 -12.36 7.17
C LEU A 236 18.75 -12.78 6.29
N ALA A 237 18.68 -12.29 5.11
CA ALA A 237 19.76 -12.02 4.16
C ALA A 237 20.93 -13.04 4.05
N GLN A 238 21.12 -13.96 5.00
CA GLN A 238 22.24 -14.90 5.02
C GLN A 238 22.02 -16.17 5.87
N GLY A 239 20.78 -16.59 6.17
CA GLY A 239 20.55 -17.84 6.92
C GLY A 239 21.11 -17.84 8.36
N GLN A 240 21.17 -16.69 9.01
CA GLN A 240 21.73 -16.57 10.36
C GLN A 240 20.78 -17.15 11.42
N SER A 241 21.34 -17.94 12.33
CA SER A 241 20.59 -18.40 13.52
C SER A 241 20.35 -17.25 14.49
N PHE A 242 19.30 -17.36 15.33
CA PHE A 242 19.06 -16.38 16.39
C PHE A 242 20.30 -16.16 17.28
N SER A 243 21.06 -17.21 17.58
CA SER A 243 22.31 -17.11 18.34
C SER A 243 23.37 -16.27 17.64
N GLN A 244 23.48 -16.34 16.30
CA GLN A 244 24.37 -15.51 15.51
C GLN A 244 23.93 -14.06 15.51
N LEU A 245 22.61 -13.79 15.42
CA LEU A 245 22.06 -12.44 15.54
C LEU A 245 22.37 -11.83 16.91
N VAL A 246 22.16 -12.58 18.00
CA VAL A 246 22.50 -12.15 19.36
C VAL A 246 24.00 -11.89 19.51
N ALA A 247 24.84 -12.81 19.04
CA ALA A 247 26.30 -12.66 19.11
C ALA A 247 26.78 -11.43 18.35
N ARG A 248 26.22 -11.17 17.18
CA ARG A 248 26.53 -10.02 16.36
C ARG A 248 26.15 -8.71 17.05
N ILE A 249 24.94 -8.58 17.58
CA ILE A 249 24.49 -7.38 18.31
C ILE A 249 25.32 -7.18 19.60
N ALA A 250 25.73 -8.28 20.26
CA ALA A 250 26.56 -8.22 21.47
C ALA A 250 28.02 -7.81 21.20
N ILE A 251 28.56 -8.20 20.04
CA ILE A 251 29.95 -7.87 19.63
C ILE A 251 30.04 -6.46 19.03
N GLU A 252 28.99 -6.09 18.31
CA GLU A 252 28.94 -4.86 17.51
C GLU A 252 28.56 -3.64 18.33
N GLY A 253 28.62 -3.60 19.63
CA GLY A 253 28.31 -2.40 20.47
C GLY A 253 28.66 -1.03 19.83
N ASP A 254 28.97 -1.04 18.55
CA ASP A 254 29.23 0.08 17.66
C ASP A 254 27.96 0.34 16.80
N GLU A 255 27.30 1.46 17.10
CA GLU A 255 26.05 1.94 16.44
C GLU A 255 26.16 2.00 14.92
N GLN A 256 27.36 2.23 14.37
CA GLN A 256 27.63 2.38 12.94
C GLN A 256 27.43 1.05 12.18
N THR A 257 27.83 -0.07 12.77
CA THR A 257 27.73 -1.39 12.11
C THR A 257 26.30 -1.91 12.11
N ILE A 258 25.49 -1.53 13.11
CA ILE A 258 24.06 -1.86 13.14
C ILE A 258 23.29 -1.05 12.11
N ALA A 259 23.60 0.26 11.99
CA ALA A 259 23.05 1.11 10.93
C ALA A 259 23.38 0.52 9.54
N ASN A 260 24.63 0.16 9.27
CA ASN A 260 25.05 -0.46 8.01
C ASN A 260 24.42 -1.83 7.76
N THR A 261 24.10 -2.58 8.80
CA THR A 261 23.43 -3.89 8.69
C THR A 261 21.94 -3.73 8.44
N ILE A 262 21.29 -2.80 9.14
CA ILE A 262 19.90 -2.42 8.86
C ILE A 262 19.85 -1.81 7.47
N GLU A 263 20.76 -0.92 7.11
CA GLU A 263 20.89 -0.40 5.76
C GLU A 263 21.04 -1.51 4.71
N SER A 264 21.90 -2.49 4.92
CA SER A 264 22.06 -3.60 3.98
C SER A 264 20.89 -4.57 3.97
N ALA A 265 20.11 -4.68 5.05
CA ALA A 265 18.93 -5.53 5.16
C ALA A 265 17.61 -4.79 4.81
N MET A 266 17.54 -3.49 5.09
CA MET A 266 16.39 -2.63 4.76
C MET A 266 16.55 -1.92 3.41
N LEU A 267 17.77 -1.85 2.87
CA LEU A 267 18.02 -1.24 1.59
C LEU A 267 17.95 -2.27 0.47
N PRO A 268 16.74 -2.35 -0.10
CA PRO A 268 16.75 -1.80 -1.43
C PRO A 268 16.23 -0.36 -1.52
N ASN A 269 15.52 0.25 -0.54
CA ASN A 269 14.69 1.37 -0.93
C ASN A 269 14.51 2.57 0.02
N SER A 270 15.15 2.68 1.17
CA SER A 270 14.74 3.73 2.13
C SER A 270 15.42 5.11 1.97
N SER A 271 16.51 5.23 1.25
CA SER A 271 17.13 6.52 0.93
C SER A 271 17.40 6.74 -0.55
N SER A 272 17.02 5.81 -1.39
CA SER A 272 17.29 5.91 -2.82
C SER A 272 16.11 6.49 -3.58
N ILE A 273 16.45 7.29 -4.56
CA ILE A 273 15.68 7.69 -5.73
C ILE A 273 15.12 6.46 -6.50
N ALA A 274 15.23 5.25 -5.95
CA ALA A 274 14.95 3.98 -6.60
C ALA A 274 13.45 3.62 -6.63
N PRO A 275 12.99 2.90 -7.67
CA PRO A 275 11.62 2.43 -7.80
C PRO A 275 11.30 1.38 -6.74
N MET A 276 10.01 1.17 -6.47
CA MET A 276 9.52 0.08 -5.63
C MET A 276 9.70 -1.25 -6.37
N ILE A 277 10.41 -2.21 -5.77
CA ILE A 277 10.52 -3.57 -6.31
C ILE A 277 9.62 -4.48 -5.50
N VAL A 278 8.67 -5.12 -6.15
CA VAL A 278 7.64 -5.96 -5.53
C VAL A 278 7.56 -7.33 -6.21
N ASP A 279 6.91 -8.29 -5.57
CA ASP A 279 6.52 -9.54 -6.21
C ASP A 279 5.36 -9.36 -7.22
N ASN A 280 5.05 -10.42 -7.97
CA ASN A 280 4.03 -10.36 -9.01
C ASN A 280 2.62 -10.10 -8.46
N ASP A 281 2.29 -10.62 -7.30
CA ASP A 281 0.95 -10.51 -6.72
C ASP A 281 0.70 -9.07 -6.31
N VAL A 282 1.63 -8.48 -5.57
CA VAL A 282 1.59 -7.05 -5.20
C VAL A 282 1.61 -6.15 -6.43
N PHE A 283 2.40 -6.48 -7.45
CA PHE A 283 2.43 -5.72 -8.70
C PHE A 283 1.06 -5.72 -9.40
N ASN A 284 0.39 -6.87 -9.47
CA ASN A 284 -0.93 -6.98 -10.08
C ASN A 284 -1.98 -6.16 -9.30
N GLU A 285 -1.96 -6.21 -7.98
CA GLU A 285 -2.84 -5.39 -7.14
C GLU A 285 -2.62 -3.89 -7.35
N LEU A 286 -1.34 -3.47 -7.42
CA LEU A 286 -0.99 -2.08 -7.72
C LEU A 286 -1.43 -1.65 -9.13
N CYS A 287 -1.36 -2.54 -10.13
CA CYS A 287 -1.88 -2.27 -11.47
C CYS A 287 -3.40 -2.07 -11.46
N ILE A 288 -4.15 -2.94 -10.76
CA ILE A 288 -5.61 -2.83 -10.62
C ILE A 288 -5.96 -1.52 -9.91
N TYR A 289 -5.26 -1.19 -8.84
CA TYR A 289 -5.45 0.06 -8.10
C TYR A 289 -5.18 1.28 -8.99
N THR A 290 -4.04 1.29 -9.69
CA THR A 290 -3.65 2.39 -10.58
C THR A 290 -4.65 2.57 -11.71
N MET A 291 -5.16 1.49 -12.31
CA MET A 291 -6.19 1.53 -13.34
C MET A 291 -7.47 2.23 -12.83
N ARG A 292 -7.93 1.87 -11.62
CA ARG A 292 -9.11 2.51 -10.99
C ARG A 292 -8.88 4.00 -10.71
N ASN A 293 -7.66 4.37 -10.32
CA ASN A 293 -7.30 5.76 -10.06
C ASN A 293 -7.05 6.57 -11.34
N ALA A 294 -6.52 5.96 -12.39
CA ALA A 294 -6.30 6.62 -13.68
C ALA A 294 -7.61 7.17 -14.25
N GLU A 295 -8.70 6.41 -14.15
CA GLU A 295 -10.05 6.88 -14.51
C GLU A 295 -10.51 8.07 -13.64
N ARG A 296 -10.15 8.06 -12.36
CA ARG A 296 -10.58 9.08 -11.38
C ARG A 296 -9.80 10.39 -11.50
N TYR A 297 -8.50 10.30 -11.73
CA TYR A 297 -7.58 11.44 -11.71
C TYR A 297 -7.06 11.83 -13.11
N HIS A 298 -7.54 11.16 -14.17
CA HIS A 298 -7.10 11.35 -15.56
C HIS A 298 -5.58 11.24 -15.72
N THR A 299 -4.97 10.29 -14.99
CA THR A 299 -3.53 10.03 -15.10
C THR A 299 -3.24 9.03 -16.22
N LYS A 300 -2.08 9.16 -16.84
CA LYS A 300 -1.61 8.23 -17.88
C LYS A 300 -0.59 7.28 -17.27
N ASP A 301 -1.05 6.11 -16.90
CA ASP A 301 -0.24 5.07 -16.29
C ASP A 301 -0.10 3.89 -17.29
N TYR A 302 1.09 3.32 -17.33
CA TYR A 302 1.44 2.26 -18.30
C TYR A 302 2.09 1.08 -17.61
N VAL A 303 1.74 -0.14 -18.05
CA VAL A 303 2.54 -1.33 -17.78
C VAL A 303 3.49 -1.54 -18.96
N VAL A 304 4.77 -1.54 -18.68
CA VAL A 304 5.81 -1.82 -19.67
C VAL A 304 6.44 -3.16 -19.33
N THR A 305 6.27 -4.14 -20.20
CA THR A 305 6.93 -5.46 -20.06
C THR A 305 8.23 -5.43 -20.84
N VAL A 306 9.34 -5.65 -20.15
CA VAL A 306 10.68 -5.73 -20.73
C VAL A 306 11.12 -7.19 -20.74
N ARG A 307 11.47 -7.72 -21.91
CA ARG A 307 11.90 -9.10 -22.09
C ARG A 307 13.36 -9.16 -22.54
N ILE A 308 14.13 -10.06 -21.91
CA ILE A 308 15.52 -10.33 -22.23
C ILE A 308 15.61 -11.65 -23.02
N GLU A 309 16.12 -11.59 -24.23
CA GLU A 309 16.52 -12.76 -25.00
C GLU A 309 18.04 -12.92 -24.92
N ALA A 310 18.48 -13.98 -24.26
CA ALA A 310 19.89 -14.29 -24.06
C ALA A 310 20.08 -15.79 -23.83
N ALA A 311 21.30 -16.29 -24.01
CA ALA A 311 21.65 -17.67 -23.68
C ALA A 311 21.35 -17.95 -22.18
N ARG A 312 20.83 -19.16 -21.90
CA ARG A 312 20.34 -19.56 -20.56
C ARG A 312 21.36 -19.29 -19.45
N GLU A 313 22.62 -19.55 -19.73
CA GLU A 313 23.74 -19.39 -18.78
C GLU A 313 24.03 -17.92 -18.43
N LYS A 314 23.78 -16.99 -19.37
CA LYS A 314 24.04 -15.55 -19.21
C LYS A 314 22.83 -14.80 -18.66
N ARG A 315 21.61 -15.35 -18.81
CA ARG A 315 20.34 -14.69 -18.54
C ARG A 315 20.23 -14.16 -17.10
N LYS A 316 20.61 -14.99 -16.11
CA LYS A 316 20.58 -14.60 -14.70
C LYS A 316 21.46 -13.39 -14.40
N ARG A 317 22.67 -13.34 -14.99
CA ARG A 317 23.60 -12.22 -14.82
C ARG A 317 23.05 -10.95 -15.47
N ILE A 318 22.52 -11.06 -16.69
CA ILE A 318 21.94 -9.92 -17.43
C ILE A 318 20.71 -9.39 -16.70
N MET A 319 19.85 -10.26 -16.17
CA MET A 319 18.70 -9.90 -15.36
C MET A 319 19.09 -9.09 -14.11
N MET A 320 20.13 -9.52 -13.40
CA MET A 320 20.64 -8.78 -12.24
C MET A 320 21.16 -7.39 -12.63
N GLN A 321 21.89 -7.28 -13.73
CA GLN A 321 22.39 -5.99 -14.23
C GLN A 321 21.22 -5.07 -14.63
N LEU A 322 20.22 -5.62 -15.32
CA LEU A 322 19.02 -4.86 -15.69
C LEU A 322 18.29 -4.34 -14.47
N LEU A 323 18.08 -5.16 -13.44
CA LEU A 323 17.46 -4.71 -12.17
C LEU A 323 18.27 -3.59 -11.51
N ASN A 324 19.59 -3.66 -11.50
CA ASN A 324 20.44 -2.60 -10.95
C ASN A 324 20.35 -1.30 -11.76
N ILE A 325 20.24 -1.39 -13.09
CA ILE A 325 20.05 -0.24 -13.96
C ILE A 325 18.68 0.39 -13.73
N LEU A 326 17.63 -0.42 -13.59
CA LEU A 326 16.27 0.06 -13.30
C LEU A 326 16.22 0.83 -11.98
N LYS A 327 16.92 0.39 -10.93
CA LYS A 327 17.00 1.08 -9.63
C LYS A 327 17.47 2.54 -9.75
N VAL A 328 18.34 2.84 -10.70
CA VAL A 328 18.89 4.19 -10.90
C VAL A 328 18.27 4.94 -12.09
N SER A 329 17.41 4.28 -12.86
CA SER A 329 16.81 4.85 -14.07
C SER A 329 15.35 5.22 -13.90
N LEU A 330 14.66 4.63 -12.93
CA LEU A 330 13.25 4.83 -12.65
C LEU A 330 13.04 5.77 -11.45
N ARG A 331 11.84 6.31 -11.33
CA ARG A 331 11.45 7.21 -10.23
C ARG A 331 11.02 6.40 -9.01
N LYS A 332 11.01 7.02 -7.82
CA LYS A 332 10.47 6.44 -6.58
C LYS A 332 9.02 5.95 -6.72
N THR A 333 8.24 6.62 -7.57
CA THR A 333 6.82 6.30 -7.81
C THR A 333 6.60 5.15 -8.76
N ASP A 334 7.66 4.70 -9.43
CA ASP A 334 7.58 3.60 -10.38
C ASP A 334 7.71 2.27 -9.64
N VAL A 335 6.99 1.24 -10.13
CA VAL A 335 7.00 -0.08 -9.53
C VAL A 335 7.62 -1.08 -10.50
N VAL A 336 8.41 -1.98 -9.99
CA VAL A 336 9.11 -3.01 -10.76
C VAL A 336 8.79 -4.37 -10.19
N THR A 337 8.45 -5.34 -11.04
CA THR A 337 8.40 -6.75 -10.66
C THR A 337 9.16 -7.62 -11.65
N ARG A 338 9.69 -8.71 -11.15
CA ARG A 338 10.26 -9.76 -11.97
C ARG A 338 9.19 -10.79 -12.30
N ALA A 339 8.65 -10.76 -13.52
CA ALA A 339 7.58 -11.66 -13.96
C ALA A 339 8.08 -13.08 -14.31
N GLY A 340 9.41 -13.28 -14.40
CA GLY A 340 10.01 -14.57 -14.72
C GLY A 340 11.53 -14.50 -14.88
N ASP A 341 12.13 -15.56 -15.45
CA ASP A 341 13.59 -15.62 -15.65
C ASP A 341 14.10 -14.71 -16.77
N SER A 342 13.20 -14.22 -17.61
CA SER A 342 13.54 -13.36 -18.77
C SER A 342 12.67 -12.12 -18.89
N GLU A 343 11.76 -11.86 -17.93
CA GLU A 343 10.80 -10.77 -18.01
C GLU A 343 10.77 -9.93 -16.73
N ILE A 344 10.66 -8.62 -16.93
CA ILE A 344 10.41 -7.62 -15.89
C ILE A 344 9.21 -6.79 -16.32
N CYS A 345 8.29 -6.54 -15.40
CA CYS A 345 7.20 -5.60 -15.61
C CYS A 345 7.44 -4.33 -14.81
N LEU A 346 7.15 -3.20 -15.43
CA LEU A 346 7.26 -1.86 -14.86
C LEU A 346 5.89 -1.22 -14.85
N LEU A 347 5.48 -0.64 -13.75
CA LEU A 347 4.33 0.26 -13.68
C LEU A 347 4.87 1.68 -13.59
N VAL A 348 4.60 2.48 -14.60
CA VAL A 348 5.19 3.84 -14.75
C VAL A 348 4.13 4.86 -15.15
N ARG A 349 4.26 6.06 -14.59
CA ARG A 349 3.44 7.21 -14.99
C ARG A 349 4.22 8.09 -15.96
N LEU A 350 3.70 8.25 -17.17
CA LEU A 350 4.33 9.00 -18.25
C LEU A 350 3.33 10.00 -18.85
N SER A 351 3.86 11.03 -19.49
CA SER A 351 3.02 12.04 -20.16
C SER A 351 2.43 11.51 -21.47
N ASP A 352 3.19 10.65 -22.13
CA ASP A 352 2.88 10.11 -23.46
C ASP A 352 3.52 8.73 -23.63
N GLU A 353 2.98 7.92 -24.53
CA GLU A 353 3.53 6.60 -24.89
C GLU A 353 4.94 6.70 -25.50
N SER A 354 5.26 7.81 -26.18
CA SER A 354 6.59 8.07 -26.73
C SER A 354 7.68 8.16 -25.65
N ASP A 355 7.34 8.54 -24.42
CA ASP A 355 8.29 8.59 -23.28
C ASP A 355 8.83 7.20 -22.92
N VAL A 356 8.07 6.14 -23.22
CA VAL A 356 8.53 4.75 -23.02
C VAL A 356 9.74 4.45 -23.92
N LYS A 357 9.76 4.97 -25.16
CA LYS A 357 10.90 4.79 -26.06
C LYS A 357 12.17 5.45 -25.52
N ILE A 358 12.02 6.60 -24.90
CA ILE A 358 13.13 7.33 -24.26
C ILE A 358 13.64 6.54 -23.05
N LEU A 359 12.72 6.04 -22.23
CA LEU A 359 13.05 5.21 -21.09
C LEU A 359 13.77 3.93 -21.53
N TYR A 360 13.22 3.25 -22.54
CA TYR A 360 13.79 2.03 -23.08
C TYR A 360 15.22 2.26 -23.63
N SER A 361 15.42 3.28 -24.49
CA SER A 361 16.72 3.60 -25.05
C SER A 361 17.78 3.87 -23.98
N ARG A 362 17.39 4.56 -22.90
CA ARG A 362 18.27 4.85 -21.77
C ARG A 362 18.64 3.56 -21.01
N ILE A 363 17.70 2.65 -20.83
CA ILE A 363 17.93 1.36 -20.16
C ILE A 363 18.84 0.49 -21.02
N ASP A 364 18.55 0.40 -22.32
CA ASP A 364 19.29 -0.44 -23.26
C ASP A 364 20.75 0.05 -23.43
N SER A 365 20.97 1.34 -23.57
CA SER A 365 22.33 1.93 -23.63
C SER A 365 23.16 1.57 -22.38
N ARG A 366 22.58 1.71 -21.19
CA ARG A 366 23.29 1.36 -19.93
C ARG A 366 23.53 -0.14 -19.79
N LEU A 367 22.62 -0.95 -20.30
CA LEU A 367 22.78 -2.41 -20.25
C LEU A 367 23.86 -2.85 -21.25
N SER A 368 23.90 -2.27 -22.44
CA SER A 368 24.91 -2.56 -23.46
C SER A 368 26.33 -2.19 -22.98
N GLU A 369 26.47 -1.06 -22.30
CA GLU A 369 27.74 -0.67 -21.66
C GLU A 369 28.19 -1.68 -20.58
N SER A 370 27.23 -2.27 -19.85
CA SER A 370 27.52 -3.17 -18.72
C SER A 370 27.80 -4.62 -19.14
N VAL A 371 27.13 -5.13 -20.17
CA VAL A 371 27.17 -6.56 -20.57
C VAL A 371 27.63 -6.79 -21.99
N GLY A 372 27.70 -5.77 -22.83
CA GLY A 372 28.02 -5.83 -24.26
C GLY A 372 26.82 -6.22 -25.13
N GLU A 373 26.59 -5.49 -26.21
CA GLU A 373 25.43 -5.65 -27.11
C GLU A 373 25.26 -7.05 -27.70
N ALA A 374 26.35 -7.75 -27.98
CA ALA A 374 26.33 -9.10 -28.59
C ALA A 374 25.80 -10.20 -27.65
N ASN A 375 25.50 -9.89 -26.38
CA ASN A 375 25.17 -10.90 -25.39
C ASN A 375 23.66 -11.05 -25.12
N TYR A 376 22.84 -10.13 -25.60
CA TYR A 376 21.40 -10.11 -25.37
C TYR A 376 20.65 -9.35 -26.46
N THR A 377 19.34 -9.57 -26.52
CA THR A 377 18.39 -8.71 -27.21
C THR A 377 17.34 -8.27 -26.17
N LEU A 378 17.09 -6.97 -26.10
CA LEU A 378 16.05 -6.42 -25.25
C LEU A 378 14.83 -6.06 -26.12
N THR A 379 13.65 -6.48 -25.68
CA THR A 379 12.39 -6.11 -26.32
C THR A 379 11.43 -5.58 -25.28
N TYR A 380 10.46 -4.76 -25.67
CA TYR A 380 9.44 -4.27 -24.76
C TYR A 380 8.05 -4.24 -25.40
N ALA A 381 7.05 -4.40 -24.55
CA ALA A 381 5.64 -4.20 -24.88
C ALA A 381 5.03 -3.18 -23.92
N ILE A 382 4.09 -2.38 -24.40
CA ILE A 382 3.42 -1.32 -23.63
C ILE A 382 1.95 -1.65 -23.57
N LYS A 383 1.36 -1.50 -22.39
CA LYS A 383 -0.09 -1.58 -22.18
C LYS A 383 -0.53 -0.37 -21.36
N PRO A 384 -1.35 0.54 -21.90
CA PRO A 384 -1.97 1.57 -21.09
C PRO A 384 -2.93 0.93 -20.07
N LEU A 385 -3.05 1.54 -18.89
CA LEU A 385 -3.95 1.08 -17.82
C LEU A 385 -5.30 1.80 -17.83
N ALA A 386 -5.43 2.88 -18.58
CA ALA A 386 -6.68 3.62 -18.78
C ALA A 386 -6.74 4.20 -20.20
#